data_6c4df7b0d94b0367cccfe7cbd182dc4d
#
_entry.id   6c4df7b0d94b0367cccfe7cbd182dc4d
#
_cell.length_a   1.000
_cell.length_b   1.000
_cell.length_c   1.000
_cell.angle_alpha   90.00
_cell.angle_beta   90.00
_cell.angle_gamma   90.00
#
_symmetry.space_group_name_H-M   'P 1'
#
loop_
_entity.id
_entity.type
_entity.pdbx_description
1 polymer ?
#
loop_
_entity_poly.entity_id
_entity_poly.type
_entity_poly.pdbx_seq_one_letter_code
_entity_poly.pdbx_strand_id
1 'polypeptide(L)'
;PGPVLLENVGGAQVLANLFPDRDALARSLGVDPRRFLPELGDLLSGKTRRRGAGTRHQDAVYGEVEVPLRDLKKLPFLTYYRGDGGPFLTAGIWIVRDPVHGVNLSYHRMMIAAGASEGTVRVVSDRGTDTALKNSGGRLDAAICIGVPAEVLFTASLSPAPDVNEMDLAARLGRIDLVRCKTVDLEVPASCQMVIEGTFTGE
;
A
#
# COMPACT_ATOMS: atom_id res chain seq x y z
N PRO A 1 24.16 4.80 -0.68
CA PRO A 1 23.90 3.56 -1.41
C PRO A 1 22.64 3.72 -2.24
N GLY A 2 22.65 3.21 -3.49
CA GLY A 2 21.53 3.24 -4.42
C GLY A 2 20.52 2.10 -4.20
N PRO A 3 19.56 1.91 -5.12
CA PRO A 3 18.71 0.74 -5.15
C PRO A 3 19.54 -0.55 -5.19
N VAL A 4 19.07 -1.59 -4.53
CA VAL A 4 19.76 -2.88 -4.42
C VAL A 4 18.86 -3.99 -4.95
N LEU A 5 19.36 -4.73 -5.93
CA LEU A 5 18.72 -5.95 -6.39
C LEU A 5 19.33 -7.14 -5.64
N LEU A 6 18.51 -7.85 -4.90
CA LEU A 6 18.82 -9.13 -4.27
C LEU A 6 18.35 -10.24 -5.21
N GLU A 7 19.27 -11.00 -5.76
CA GLU A 7 18.96 -11.96 -6.84
C GLU A 7 18.24 -13.22 -6.35
N ASN A 8 18.41 -13.58 -5.09
CA ASN A 8 17.77 -14.77 -4.52
C ASN A 8 17.42 -14.57 -3.04
N VAL A 9 16.17 -14.26 -2.79
CA VAL A 9 15.59 -14.19 -1.45
C VAL A 9 14.45 -15.20 -1.39
N GLY A 10 14.70 -16.39 -0.84
CA GLY A 10 13.69 -17.43 -0.79
C GLY A 10 13.20 -17.90 -2.17
N GLY A 11 14.05 -17.85 -3.19
CA GLY A 11 13.69 -18.22 -4.57
C GLY A 11 13.16 -17.07 -5.44
N ALA A 12 13.05 -15.86 -4.92
CA ALA A 12 12.58 -14.69 -5.65
C ALA A 12 13.66 -13.60 -5.75
N GLN A 13 13.55 -12.75 -6.77
CA GLN A 13 14.31 -11.51 -6.84
C GLN A 13 13.58 -10.43 -6.03
N VAL A 14 14.32 -9.66 -5.25
CA VAL A 14 13.79 -8.58 -4.43
C VAL A 14 14.56 -7.29 -4.71
N LEU A 15 13.84 -6.26 -5.08
CA LEU A 15 14.38 -4.91 -5.23
C LEU A 15 14.13 -4.13 -3.94
N ALA A 16 15.20 -3.66 -3.32
CA ALA A 16 15.15 -2.90 -2.08
C ALA A 16 15.77 -1.51 -2.24
N ASN A 17 15.49 -0.63 -1.28
CA ASN A 17 16.03 0.73 -1.23
C ASN A 17 15.75 1.56 -2.52
N LEU A 18 14.53 1.45 -3.05
CA LEU A 18 14.10 2.14 -4.28
C LEU A 18 14.31 3.66 -4.22
N PHE A 19 14.07 4.23 -3.06
CA PHE A 19 14.24 5.66 -2.79
C PHE A 19 15.33 5.86 -1.72
N PRO A 20 16.60 5.81 -2.11
CA PRO A 20 17.72 5.88 -1.17
C PRO A 20 17.86 7.25 -0.48
N ASP A 21 17.28 8.27 -1.08
CA ASP A 21 17.29 9.64 -0.58
C ASP A 21 16.07 10.43 -1.07
N ARG A 22 15.92 11.64 -0.53
CA ARG A 22 14.84 12.56 -0.89
C ARG A 22 14.84 12.93 -2.37
N ASP A 23 16.00 13.05 -2.98
CA ASP A 23 16.12 13.47 -4.38
C ASP A 23 15.68 12.36 -5.33
N ALA A 24 15.95 11.10 -4.99
CA ALA A 24 15.44 9.95 -5.72
C ALA A 24 13.90 9.87 -5.64
N LEU A 25 13.33 10.09 -4.47
CA LEU A 25 11.88 10.16 -4.28
C LEU A 25 11.29 11.33 -5.07
N ALA A 26 11.90 12.52 -4.98
CA ALA A 26 11.44 13.69 -5.73
C ALA A 26 11.39 13.41 -7.24
N ARG A 27 12.46 12.84 -7.78
CA ARG A 27 12.51 12.47 -9.22
C ARG A 27 11.45 11.44 -9.59
N SER A 28 11.21 10.44 -8.76
CA SER A 28 10.19 9.42 -9.04
C SER A 28 8.77 10.00 -9.00
N LEU A 29 8.54 10.96 -8.12
CA LEU A 29 7.31 11.75 -8.10
C LEU A 29 7.29 12.86 -9.18
N GLY A 30 8.33 13.00 -10.02
CA GLY A 30 8.48 14.01 -11.05
C GLY A 30 8.49 15.44 -10.50
N VAL A 31 8.98 15.65 -9.29
CA VAL A 31 9.13 16.94 -8.60
C VAL A 31 10.59 17.36 -8.67
N ASP A 32 10.85 18.66 -8.86
CA ASP A 32 12.22 19.18 -8.79
C ASP A 32 12.80 18.96 -7.35
N PRO A 33 13.91 18.21 -7.20
CA PRO A 33 14.51 17.97 -5.89
C PRO A 33 14.84 19.25 -5.11
N ARG A 34 15.18 20.34 -5.80
CA ARG A 34 15.49 21.64 -5.19
C ARG A 34 14.25 22.34 -4.63
N ARG A 35 13.08 21.99 -5.15
CA ARG A 35 11.78 22.54 -4.77
C ARG A 35 10.84 21.49 -4.17
N PHE A 36 11.39 20.37 -3.71
CA PHE A 36 10.62 19.20 -3.30
C PHE A 36 9.45 19.54 -2.36
N LEU A 37 9.72 20.18 -1.23
CA LEU A 37 8.68 20.47 -0.24
C LEU A 37 7.63 21.49 -0.74
N PRO A 38 7.99 22.67 -1.30
CA PRO A 38 6.99 23.62 -1.75
C PRO A 38 6.17 23.07 -2.93
N GLU A 39 6.78 22.44 -3.93
CA GLU A 39 6.07 21.90 -5.09
C GLU A 39 5.13 20.76 -4.70
N LEU A 40 5.60 19.87 -3.82
CA LEU A 40 4.79 18.77 -3.28
C LEU A 40 3.61 19.32 -2.45
N GLY A 41 3.86 20.33 -1.62
CA GLY A 41 2.81 21.00 -0.85
C GLY A 41 1.76 21.66 -1.73
N ASP A 42 2.17 22.31 -2.82
CA ASP A 42 1.24 22.92 -3.78
C ASP A 42 0.40 21.87 -4.53
N LEU A 43 0.99 20.73 -4.89
CA LEU A 43 0.26 19.61 -5.51
C LEU A 43 -0.73 18.99 -4.54
N LEU A 44 -0.30 18.64 -3.33
CA LEU A 44 -1.15 18.01 -2.33
C LEU A 44 -2.28 18.90 -1.84
N SER A 45 -2.03 20.20 -1.72
CA SER A 45 -3.08 21.18 -1.36
C SER A 45 -4.02 21.53 -2.52
N GLY A 46 -3.73 21.05 -3.72
CA GLY A 46 -4.53 21.37 -4.91
C GLY A 46 -4.31 22.78 -5.49
N LYS A 47 -3.31 23.52 -5.02
CA LYS A 47 -2.95 24.85 -5.57
C LYS A 47 -2.41 24.74 -6.98
N THR A 48 -1.71 23.65 -7.28
CA THR A 48 -1.26 23.30 -8.63
C THR A 48 -1.79 21.93 -9.02
N ARG A 49 -1.84 21.67 -10.33
CA ARG A 49 -2.34 20.40 -10.88
C ARG A 49 -1.41 19.91 -11.96
N ARG A 50 -1.04 18.62 -11.90
CA ARG A 50 -0.28 18.00 -12.98
C ARG A 50 -1.19 17.65 -14.15
N ARG A 51 -0.66 17.83 -15.36
CA ARG A 51 -1.35 17.38 -16.57
C ARG A 51 -1.43 15.86 -16.57
N GLY A 52 -2.63 15.31 -16.74
CA GLY A 52 -2.88 13.88 -16.75
C GLY A 52 -2.95 13.21 -15.37
N ALA A 53 -2.78 13.96 -14.27
CA ALA A 53 -3.00 13.45 -12.93
C ALA A 53 -4.50 13.15 -12.69
N GLY A 54 -4.78 12.14 -11.89
CA GLY A 54 -6.13 11.72 -11.57
C GLY A 54 -6.24 10.20 -11.42
N THR A 55 -7.37 9.73 -11.00
CA THR A 55 -7.72 8.31 -11.02
C THR A 55 -8.38 7.92 -12.33
N ARG A 56 -8.11 6.71 -12.80
CA ARG A 56 -8.82 6.10 -13.91
C ARG A 56 -9.23 4.69 -13.50
N HIS A 57 -10.53 4.49 -13.40
CA HIS A 57 -11.12 3.17 -13.13
C HIS A 57 -11.11 2.34 -14.42
N GLN A 58 -10.78 1.08 -14.29
CA GLN A 58 -10.80 0.13 -15.39
C GLN A 58 -11.82 -0.98 -15.05
N ASP A 59 -12.53 -1.47 -16.05
CA ASP A 59 -13.48 -2.59 -15.87
C ASP A 59 -12.78 -3.95 -15.69
N ALA A 60 -11.47 -3.99 -15.72
CA ALA A 60 -10.70 -5.17 -15.42
C ALA A 60 -10.75 -5.53 -13.92
N VAL A 61 -10.54 -6.79 -13.62
CA VAL A 61 -10.32 -7.30 -12.26
C VAL A 61 -8.84 -7.64 -12.12
N TYR A 62 -8.25 -7.31 -10.97
CA TYR A 62 -6.86 -7.65 -10.70
C TYR A 62 -6.64 -9.16 -10.68
N GLY A 63 -5.52 -9.61 -11.24
CA GLY A 63 -5.03 -10.99 -11.10
C GLY A 63 -4.89 -11.77 -12.39
N GLU A 64 -3.68 -11.80 -12.95
CA GLU A 64 -3.26 -12.72 -14.01
C GLU A 64 -2.98 -14.12 -13.46
N VAL A 65 -2.40 -14.17 -12.25
CA VAL A 65 -2.06 -15.40 -11.54
C VAL A 65 -2.67 -15.38 -10.15
N GLU A 66 -3.41 -16.44 -9.82
CA GLU A 66 -3.98 -16.61 -8.49
C GLU A 66 -3.20 -17.65 -7.70
N VAL A 67 -2.87 -17.30 -6.47
CA VAL A 67 -2.20 -18.19 -5.52
C VAL A 67 -3.11 -18.38 -4.32
N PRO A 68 -3.47 -19.64 -3.94
CA PRO A 68 -4.26 -19.89 -2.75
C PRO A 68 -3.58 -19.31 -1.50
N LEU A 69 -4.36 -18.72 -0.61
CA LEU A 69 -3.86 -18.03 0.60
C LEU A 69 -3.01 -18.95 1.50
N ARG A 70 -3.34 -20.26 1.54
CA ARG A 70 -2.53 -21.29 2.25
C ARG A 70 -1.06 -21.34 1.79
N ASP A 71 -0.75 -20.78 0.65
CA ASP A 71 0.58 -20.75 0.04
C ASP A 71 1.36 -19.46 0.33
N LEU A 72 0.85 -18.56 1.18
CA LEU A 72 1.55 -17.32 1.57
C LEU A 72 2.96 -17.57 2.09
N LYS A 73 3.21 -18.73 2.72
CA LYS A 73 4.55 -19.13 3.17
C LYS A 73 5.54 -19.39 2.05
N LYS A 74 5.06 -19.63 0.83
CA LYS A 74 5.90 -19.82 -0.35
C LYS A 74 6.37 -18.49 -0.91
N LEU A 75 5.78 -17.39 -0.48
CA LEU A 75 6.18 -16.05 -0.86
C LEU A 75 7.45 -15.64 -0.08
N PRO A 76 8.31 -14.79 -0.62
CA PRO A 76 9.60 -14.44 -0.04
C PRO A 76 9.48 -13.46 1.14
N PHE A 77 8.61 -13.78 2.10
CA PHE A 77 8.51 -13.03 3.34
C PHE A 77 9.60 -13.47 4.30
N LEU A 78 10.24 -12.52 4.96
CA LEU A 78 11.43 -12.74 5.75
C LEU A 78 11.13 -12.73 7.25
N THR A 79 11.84 -13.59 7.98
CA THR A 79 12.00 -13.45 9.43
C THR A 79 13.21 -12.53 9.66
N TYR A 80 12.98 -11.35 10.20
CA TYR A 80 14.02 -10.31 10.31
C TYR A 80 14.91 -10.49 11.53
N TYR A 81 14.36 -11.00 12.63
CA TYR A 81 15.06 -11.17 13.90
C TYR A 81 14.84 -12.56 14.48
N ARG A 82 15.80 -13.05 15.28
CA ARG A 82 15.71 -14.37 15.93
C ARG A 82 14.52 -14.52 16.89
N GLY A 83 14.02 -13.41 17.43
CA GLY A 83 12.89 -13.38 18.33
C GLY A 83 11.53 -13.19 17.66
N ASP A 84 11.50 -13.06 16.33
CA ASP A 84 10.24 -12.93 15.59
C ASP A 84 9.47 -14.26 15.63
N GLY A 85 8.15 -14.18 15.79
CA GLY A 85 7.27 -15.35 15.81
C GLY A 85 7.08 -16.01 14.44
N GLY A 86 7.61 -15.42 13.36
CA GLY A 86 7.51 -15.91 12.00
C GLY A 86 7.93 -14.88 10.97
N PRO A 87 7.74 -15.16 9.67
CA PRO A 87 8.02 -14.20 8.62
C PRO A 87 7.01 -13.04 8.62
N PHE A 88 7.48 -11.87 8.20
CA PHE A 88 6.68 -10.66 8.11
C PHE A 88 6.54 -10.17 6.67
N LEU A 89 5.33 -9.80 6.31
CA LEU A 89 5.06 -8.91 5.19
C LEU A 89 5.22 -7.46 5.69
N THR A 90 6.21 -6.76 5.17
CA THR A 90 6.54 -5.38 5.59
C THR A 90 6.42 -4.36 4.47
N ALA A 91 6.39 -4.80 3.21
CA ALA A 91 6.37 -3.94 2.03
C ALA A 91 4.97 -3.65 1.48
N GLY A 92 3.92 -4.09 2.17
CA GLY A 92 2.54 -3.94 1.71
C GLY A 92 1.93 -2.59 2.08
N ILE A 93 1.24 -1.98 1.11
CA ILE A 93 0.31 -0.89 1.35
C ILE A 93 -1.07 -1.49 1.55
N TRP A 94 -1.67 -1.21 2.68
CA TRP A 94 -3.02 -1.64 3.01
C TRP A 94 -4.03 -0.64 2.47
N ILE A 95 -4.96 -1.13 1.70
CA ILE A 95 -6.10 -0.38 1.18
C ILE A 95 -7.34 -0.92 1.87
N VAL A 96 -8.04 -0.05 2.58
CA VAL A 96 -9.30 -0.35 3.23
C VAL A 96 -10.30 0.75 2.90
N ARG A 97 -11.59 0.47 3.06
CA ARG A 97 -12.66 1.46 2.89
C ARG A 97 -13.38 1.67 4.20
N ASP A 98 -13.17 2.84 4.80
CA ASP A 98 -13.97 3.29 5.93
C ASP A 98 -15.38 3.67 5.42
N PRO A 99 -16.46 3.12 6.00
CA PRO A 99 -17.81 3.44 5.58
C PRO A 99 -18.20 4.91 5.79
N VAL A 100 -17.47 5.64 6.64
CA VAL A 100 -17.71 7.06 6.94
C VAL A 100 -16.77 7.97 6.16
N HIS A 101 -15.47 7.61 6.10
CA HIS A 101 -14.40 8.49 5.61
C HIS A 101 -13.86 8.10 4.23
N GLY A 102 -14.25 6.94 3.69
CA GLY A 102 -13.80 6.49 2.37
C GLY A 102 -12.49 5.69 2.39
N VAL A 103 -11.72 5.78 1.30
CA VAL A 103 -10.50 4.95 1.13
C VAL A 103 -9.37 5.48 2.00
N ASN A 104 -8.77 4.57 2.78
CA ASN A 104 -7.58 4.81 3.57
C ASN A 104 -6.41 3.94 3.06
N LEU A 105 -5.25 4.55 2.95
CA LEU A 105 -3.98 3.90 2.62
C LEU A 105 -3.08 3.90 3.86
N SER A 106 -2.45 2.76 4.18
CA SER A 106 -1.60 2.68 5.35
C SER A 106 -0.49 1.66 5.22
N TYR A 107 0.55 1.84 6.03
CA TYR A 107 1.61 0.85 6.21
C TYR A 107 1.33 0.04 7.47
N HIS A 108 1.20 -1.26 7.31
CA HIS A 108 1.19 -2.21 8.42
C HIS A 108 2.13 -3.36 8.13
N ARG A 109 2.81 -3.84 9.14
CA ARG A 109 3.51 -5.12 9.06
C ARG A 109 2.59 -6.23 9.53
N MET A 110 2.52 -7.30 8.75
CA MET A 110 1.74 -8.49 9.07
C MET A 110 2.67 -9.66 9.32
N MET A 111 2.58 -10.28 10.48
CA MET A 111 3.23 -11.55 10.76
C MET A 111 2.41 -12.68 10.13
N ILE A 112 3.04 -13.50 9.32
CA ILE A 112 2.38 -14.66 8.72
C ILE A 112 2.36 -15.80 9.71
N ALA A 113 1.17 -16.23 10.11
CA ALA A 113 1.02 -17.33 11.05
C ALA A 113 1.49 -18.68 10.48
N ALA A 114 1.99 -19.55 11.35
CA ALA A 114 2.45 -20.87 10.96
C ALA A 114 1.26 -21.76 10.51
N GLY A 115 1.20 -22.11 9.24
CA GLY A 115 0.20 -23.05 8.69
C GLY A 115 -1.07 -22.40 8.19
N ALA A 116 -1.16 -21.06 8.19
CA ALA A 116 -2.42 -20.38 8.07
C ALA A 116 -2.61 -19.55 6.82
N SER A 117 -3.86 -19.41 6.48
CA SER A 117 -4.44 -18.36 5.68
C SER A 117 -4.67 -17.06 6.49
N GLU A 118 -3.96 -16.90 7.60
CA GLU A 118 -4.14 -15.82 8.57
C GLU A 118 -2.82 -15.12 8.87
N GLY A 119 -2.90 -13.87 9.23
CA GLY A 119 -1.77 -13.08 9.70
C GLY A 119 -2.17 -12.16 10.84
N THR A 120 -1.21 -11.86 11.70
CA THR A 120 -1.42 -10.93 12.81
C THR A 120 -0.84 -9.57 12.47
N VAL A 121 -1.65 -8.55 12.65
CA VAL A 121 -1.30 -7.16 12.34
C VAL A 121 -1.45 -6.31 13.61
N ARG A 122 -0.45 -5.46 13.86
CA ARG A 122 -0.59 -4.43 14.88
C ARG A 122 -1.07 -3.14 14.23
N VAL A 123 -2.24 -2.67 14.64
CA VAL A 123 -2.80 -1.38 14.25
C VAL A 123 -2.59 -0.36 15.38
N VAL A 124 -2.32 0.87 15.01
CA VAL A 124 -2.20 1.98 15.97
C VAL A 124 -3.60 2.52 16.25
N SER A 125 -3.96 2.61 17.52
CA SER A 125 -5.25 3.13 17.97
C SER A 125 -5.49 4.56 17.47
N ASP A 126 -6.73 4.85 17.11
CA ASP A 126 -7.23 6.15 16.66
C ASP A 126 -6.52 6.67 15.39
N ARG A 127 -6.02 5.75 14.56
CA ARG A 127 -5.51 6.02 13.21
C ARG A 127 -6.47 5.45 12.16
N GLY A 128 -6.31 5.87 10.90
CA GLY A 128 -7.24 5.57 9.82
C GLY A 128 -7.75 4.13 9.76
N THR A 129 -6.87 3.13 9.79
CA THR A 129 -7.29 1.71 9.75
C THR A 129 -8.06 1.29 11.01
N ASP A 130 -7.66 1.75 12.21
CA ASP A 130 -8.38 1.46 13.45
C ASP A 130 -9.75 2.13 13.46
N THR A 131 -9.83 3.36 12.98
CA THR A 131 -11.09 4.10 12.83
C THR A 131 -12.02 3.37 11.84
N ALA A 132 -11.49 2.97 10.67
CA ALA A 132 -12.26 2.22 9.69
C ALA A 132 -12.80 0.89 10.24
N LEU A 133 -11.96 0.16 11.01
CA LEU A 133 -12.36 -1.09 11.66
C LEU A 133 -13.48 -0.87 12.69
N LYS A 134 -13.38 0.17 13.51
CA LYS A 134 -14.45 0.55 14.46
C LYS A 134 -15.75 0.94 13.73
N ASN A 135 -15.64 1.76 12.69
CA ASN A 135 -16.80 2.22 11.90
C ASN A 135 -17.48 1.08 11.13
N SER A 136 -16.74 0.01 10.80
CA SER A 136 -17.27 -1.18 10.12
C SER A 136 -17.77 -2.28 11.08
N GLY A 137 -17.85 -2.02 12.37
CA GLY A 137 -18.32 -2.98 13.37
C GLY A 137 -17.32 -4.10 13.68
N GLY A 138 -16.03 -3.84 13.53
CA GLY A 138 -14.95 -4.79 13.86
C GLY A 138 -14.60 -5.78 12.74
N ARG A 139 -15.17 -5.62 11.55
CA ARG A 139 -14.86 -6.43 10.37
C ARG A 139 -14.70 -5.53 9.15
N LEU A 140 -13.54 -5.57 8.50
CA LEU A 140 -13.18 -4.64 7.44
C LEU A 140 -12.45 -5.38 6.30
N ASP A 141 -12.96 -5.27 5.11
CA ASP A 141 -12.27 -5.80 3.92
C ASP A 141 -10.98 -5.02 3.67
N ALA A 142 -9.94 -5.73 3.26
CA ALA A 142 -8.62 -5.20 3.02
C ALA A 142 -7.97 -5.79 1.77
N ALA A 143 -7.26 -4.95 1.04
CA ALA A 143 -6.35 -5.35 -0.01
C ALA A 143 -4.93 -4.89 0.34
N ILE A 144 -3.97 -5.83 0.39
CA ILE A 144 -2.57 -5.53 0.70
C ILE A 144 -1.80 -5.55 -0.62
N CYS A 145 -1.35 -4.39 -1.04
CA CYS A 145 -0.71 -4.18 -2.33
C CYS A 145 0.80 -4.08 -2.21
N ILE A 146 1.54 -4.87 -2.98
CA ILE A 146 3.01 -4.84 -3.06
C ILE A 146 3.41 -4.37 -4.44
N GLY A 147 4.43 -3.49 -4.52
CA GLY A 147 4.89 -2.93 -5.78
C GLY A 147 3.96 -1.85 -6.35
N VAL A 148 3.39 -1.02 -5.48
CA VAL A 148 2.55 0.11 -5.87
C VAL A 148 3.36 1.27 -6.44
N PRO A 149 2.73 2.20 -7.21
CA PRO A 149 3.36 3.43 -7.68
C PRO A 149 3.94 4.29 -6.55
N ALA A 150 4.97 5.08 -6.86
CA ALA A 150 5.62 5.98 -5.90
C ALA A 150 4.67 6.97 -5.24
N GLU A 151 3.67 7.45 -5.99
CA GLU A 151 2.62 8.33 -5.52
C GLU A 151 1.80 7.70 -4.39
N VAL A 152 1.44 6.43 -4.56
CA VAL A 152 0.69 5.64 -3.56
C VAL A 152 1.57 5.33 -2.36
N LEU A 153 2.83 4.91 -2.58
CA LEU A 153 3.80 4.70 -1.51
C LEU A 153 3.97 5.95 -0.65
N PHE A 154 4.12 7.10 -1.31
CA PHE A 154 4.33 8.35 -0.60
C PHE A 154 3.08 8.76 0.19
N THR A 155 1.89 8.74 -0.41
CA THR A 155 0.66 9.19 0.25
C THR A 155 0.24 8.27 1.39
N ALA A 156 0.46 6.98 1.29
CA ALA A 156 0.23 6.03 2.39
C ALA A 156 1.11 6.30 3.63
N SER A 157 2.20 7.08 3.50
CA SER A 157 3.03 7.51 4.62
C SER A 157 2.56 8.80 5.29
N LEU A 158 1.61 9.49 4.66
CA LEU A 158 1.01 10.70 5.23
C LEU A 158 -0.04 10.33 6.28
N SER A 159 -0.43 11.31 7.06
CA SER A 159 -1.55 11.19 7.99
C SER A 159 -2.44 12.42 7.79
N PRO A 160 -3.20 12.46 6.70
CA PRO A 160 -4.10 13.58 6.44
C PRO A 160 -5.27 13.59 7.43
N ALA A 161 -6.13 14.61 7.35
CA ALA A 161 -7.38 14.62 8.09
C ALA A 161 -8.27 13.41 7.68
N PRO A 162 -9.11 12.90 8.59
CA PRO A 162 -9.87 11.66 8.35
C PRO A 162 -10.79 11.69 7.12
N ASP A 163 -11.26 12.87 6.73
CA ASP A 163 -12.13 13.11 5.58
C ASP A 163 -11.38 13.23 4.24
N VAL A 164 -10.06 13.11 4.25
CA VAL A 164 -9.22 13.17 3.05
C VAL A 164 -8.95 11.78 2.54
N ASN A 165 -9.46 11.48 1.34
CA ASN A 165 -9.16 10.24 0.64
C ASN A 165 -7.69 10.23 0.17
N GLU A 166 -6.90 9.31 0.69
CA GLU A 166 -5.45 9.23 0.40
C GLU A 166 -5.16 8.78 -1.03
N MET A 167 -6.05 8.01 -1.66
CA MET A 167 -5.93 7.67 -3.07
C MET A 167 -6.12 8.91 -3.96
N ASP A 168 -7.00 9.83 -3.59
CA ASP A 168 -7.17 11.10 -4.29
C ASP A 168 -5.94 12.01 -4.12
N LEU A 169 -5.27 11.94 -2.95
CA LEU A 169 -3.98 12.61 -2.78
C LEU A 169 -2.89 12.02 -3.70
N ALA A 170 -2.81 10.70 -3.80
CA ALA A 170 -1.89 10.04 -4.74
C ALA A 170 -2.19 10.48 -6.18
N ALA A 171 -3.46 10.56 -6.54
CA ALA A 171 -3.90 10.99 -7.85
C ALA A 171 -3.63 12.48 -8.17
N ARG A 172 -3.33 13.31 -7.17
CA ARG A 172 -2.81 14.68 -7.41
C ARG A 172 -1.35 14.69 -7.85
N LEU A 173 -0.59 13.69 -7.41
CA LEU A 173 0.83 13.56 -7.74
C LEU A 173 1.05 12.94 -9.11
N GLY A 174 0.18 12.06 -9.56
CA GLY A 174 0.29 11.37 -10.82
C GLY A 174 -1.01 10.73 -11.27
N ARG A 175 -0.97 9.98 -12.38
CA ARG A 175 -2.12 9.20 -12.82
C ARG A 175 -2.09 7.83 -12.17
N ILE A 176 -3.19 7.44 -11.53
CA ILE A 176 -3.38 6.14 -10.93
C ILE A 176 -4.49 5.39 -11.68
N ASP A 177 -4.11 4.34 -12.39
CA ASP A 177 -5.08 3.41 -12.98
C ASP A 177 -5.50 2.41 -11.90
N LEU A 178 -6.81 2.25 -11.70
CA LEU A 178 -7.39 1.38 -10.68
C LEU A 178 -8.14 0.22 -11.35
N VAL A 179 -8.04 -0.95 -10.75
CA VAL A 179 -8.78 -2.17 -11.10
C VAL A 179 -9.43 -2.77 -9.87
N ARG A 180 -10.53 -3.50 -10.06
CA ARG A 180 -11.26 -4.13 -8.95
C ARG A 180 -10.53 -5.36 -8.41
N CYS A 181 -10.64 -5.56 -7.11
CA CYS A 181 -10.32 -6.82 -6.45
C CYS A 181 -11.34 -7.91 -6.83
N LYS A 182 -10.97 -9.18 -6.64
CA LYS A 182 -11.84 -10.33 -6.96
C LYS A 182 -12.79 -10.70 -5.84
N THR A 183 -12.32 -10.65 -4.59
CA THR A 183 -13.01 -11.22 -3.44
C THR A 183 -13.48 -10.18 -2.43
N VAL A 184 -13.01 -8.94 -2.56
CA VAL A 184 -13.38 -7.80 -1.69
C VAL A 184 -13.85 -6.63 -2.55
N ASP A 185 -14.75 -5.81 -2.02
CA ASP A 185 -15.25 -4.61 -2.73
C ASP A 185 -14.28 -3.44 -2.60
N LEU A 186 -13.09 -3.62 -3.17
CA LEU A 186 -12.03 -2.61 -3.20
C LEU A 186 -11.44 -2.50 -4.61
N GLU A 187 -10.81 -1.35 -4.86
CA GLU A 187 -10.00 -1.11 -6.04
C GLU A 187 -8.54 -0.89 -5.64
N VAL A 188 -7.65 -1.38 -6.49
CA VAL A 188 -6.20 -1.34 -6.27
C VAL A 188 -5.49 -0.77 -7.50
N PRO A 189 -4.29 -0.18 -7.36
CA PRO A 189 -3.51 0.25 -8.51
C PRO A 189 -3.24 -0.91 -9.47
N ALA A 190 -3.58 -0.73 -10.73
CA ALA A 190 -3.43 -1.75 -11.78
C ALA A 190 -1.98 -2.21 -11.98
N SER A 191 -1.01 -1.37 -11.58
CA SER A 191 0.43 -1.65 -11.69
C SER A 191 1.01 -2.40 -10.49
N CYS A 192 0.21 -2.79 -9.49
CA CYS A 192 0.70 -3.62 -8.38
C CYS A 192 1.30 -4.92 -8.89
N GLN A 193 2.38 -5.37 -8.27
CA GLN A 193 2.97 -6.67 -8.56
C GLN A 193 2.19 -7.81 -7.90
N MET A 194 1.66 -7.56 -6.69
CA MET A 194 0.90 -8.55 -5.93
C MET A 194 -0.17 -7.85 -5.11
N VAL A 195 -1.31 -8.50 -5.00
CA VAL A 195 -2.42 -8.10 -4.11
C VAL A 195 -2.81 -9.30 -3.26
N ILE A 196 -2.89 -9.11 -1.96
CA ILE A 196 -3.45 -10.08 -1.03
C ILE A 196 -4.78 -9.52 -0.55
N GLU A 197 -5.85 -10.22 -0.87
CA GLU A 197 -7.21 -9.84 -0.48
C GLU A 197 -7.64 -10.62 0.76
N GLY A 198 -8.35 -9.97 1.66
CA GLY A 198 -8.83 -10.61 2.87
C GLY A 198 -9.71 -9.70 3.72
N THR A 199 -10.06 -10.21 4.90
CA THR A 199 -10.85 -9.45 5.86
C THR A 199 -10.05 -9.24 7.13
N PHE A 200 -10.01 -8.03 7.58
CA PHE A 200 -9.43 -7.62 8.85
C PHE A 200 -10.48 -7.76 9.96
N THR A 201 -10.12 -8.43 11.05
CA THR A 201 -10.98 -8.57 12.24
C THR A 201 -10.27 -7.99 13.45
N GLY A 202 -11.00 -7.23 14.27
CA GLY A 202 -10.51 -6.74 15.55
C GLY A 202 -10.72 -7.80 16.63
N GLU A 203 -9.65 -8.48 17.05
CA GLU A 203 -9.60 -9.32 18.24
C GLU A 203 -8.53 -8.82 19.21
#